data_9796e9ce05fc50f1800a66f597042eba
#
_entry.id   9796e9ce05fc50f1800a66f597042eba
#
_cell.length_a   1.000
_cell.length_b   1.000
_cell.length_c   1.000
_cell.angle_alpha   90.00
_cell.angle_beta   90.00
_cell.angle_gamma   90.00
#
_symmetry.space_group_name_H-M   'P 1'
#
loop_
_entity.id
_entity.type
_entity.pdbx_description
1 polymer ?
#
loop_
_entity_poly.entity_id
_entity_poly.type
_entity_poly.pdbx_seq_one_letter_code
_entity_poly.pdbx_strand_id
1 'polypeptide(L)'
;MVRIIMNGCNGKMGQVITGICEKDPDTQIVAGIDISDHIKTNPYPVFSSIEACDVEADVVIDFSTASVVDKLLDWCADKQVPVVLCTTGLSAEQIEKETETSKKVAVLRSANMSLGINMLLKELKRVAAVLAPAGFDIEIVEKHHNQKLDAPSGTAIALADSINEELGNEYKYVYDRSQVREKRSDKEIGLSAVRGGSIVGEHDVIFAGTDEVITITHTAYSKAIFAKGSVEAAKFLKGQSAGLYDMSSVIK
;
A
#
# COMPACT_ATOMS: atom_id res chain seq x y z
N MET A 1 -17.95 -15.61 1.95
CA MET A 1 -17.48 -14.83 3.12
C MET A 1 -16.06 -15.24 3.46
N VAL A 2 -15.17 -14.29 3.71
CA VAL A 2 -13.76 -14.51 4.09
C VAL A 2 -13.63 -14.35 5.60
N ARG A 3 -13.10 -15.35 6.30
CA ARG A 3 -12.85 -15.34 7.75
C ARG A 3 -11.46 -14.77 7.99
N ILE A 4 -11.37 -13.67 8.74
CA ILE A 4 -10.15 -12.87 8.91
C ILE A 4 -9.70 -12.91 10.37
N ILE A 5 -8.41 -13.19 10.62
CA ILE A 5 -7.74 -12.83 11.87
C ILE A 5 -7.14 -11.44 11.70
N MET A 6 -7.48 -10.51 12.60
CA MET A 6 -6.95 -9.14 12.57
C MET A 6 -5.81 -8.99 13.58
N ASN A 7 -4.56 -8.99 13.11
CA ASN A 7 -3.38 -8.75 13.94
C ASN A 7 -3.12 -7.24 14.10
N GLY A 8 -3.03 -6.76 15.33
CA GLY A 8 -3.04 -5.33 15.68
C GLY A 8 -4.46 -4.75 15.75
N CYS A 9 -5.43 -5.55 16.20
CA CYS A 9 -6.86 -5.21 16.16
C CYS A 9 -7.23 -3.97 16.98
N ASN A 10 -6.54 -3.67 18.09
CA ASN A 10 -6.79 -2.50 18.94
C ASN A 10 -6.10 -1.22 18.44
N GLY A 11 -5.23 -1.34 17.43
CA GLY A 11 -4.60 -0.20 16.77
C GLY A 11 -5.58 0.63 15.92
N LYS A 12 -5.15 1.83 15.50
CA LYS A 12 -5.98 2.73 14.68
C LYS A 12 -6.47 2.05 13.40
N MET A 13 -5.59 1.34 12.69
CA MET A 13 -5.94 0.65 11.43
C MET A 13 -6.82 -0.58 11.70
N GLY A 14 -6.53 -1.36 12.75
CA GLY A 14 -7.33 -2.51 13.14
C GLY A 14 -8.79 -2.14 13.40
N GLN A 15 -9.03 -1.04 14.10
CA GLN A 15 -10.39 -0.54 14.36
C GLN A 15 -11.11 -0.05 13.08
N VAL A 16 -10.38 0.57 12.15
CA VAL A 16 -10.94 0.96 10.84
C VAL A 16 -11.31 -0.28 10.03
N ILE A 17 -10.44 -1.30 10.00
CA ILE A 17 -10.70 -2.56 9.30
C ILE A 17 -11.90 -3.28 9.92
N THR A 18 -11.99 -3.31 11.25
CA THR A 18 -13.16 -3.86 11.96
C THR A 18 -14.45 -3.21 11.47
N GLY A 19 -14.52 -1.88 11.46
CA GLY A 19 -15.71 -1.17 11.00
C GLY A 19 -15.99 -1.30 9.49
N ILE A 20 -15.00 -1.64 8.67
CA ILE A 20 -15.20 -1.98 7.25
C ILE A 20 -15.81 -3.39 7.14
N CYS A 21 -15.23 -4.37 7.82
CA CYS A 21 -15.68 -5.76 7.76
C CYS A 21 -17.11 -5.93 8.32
N GLU A 22 -17.49 -5.18 9.34
CA GLU A 22 -18.87 -5.19 9.87
C GLU A 22 -19.93 -4.77 8.84
N LYS A 23 -19.53 -3.97 7.84
CA LYS A 23 -20.43 -3.48 6.78
C LYS A 23 -20.34 -4.28 5.48
N ASP A 24 -19.38 -5.18 5.39
CA ASP A 24 -19.10 -5.95 4.19
C ASP A 24 -19.57 -7.41 4.38
N PRO A 25 -20.66 -7.84 3.70
CA PRO A 25 -21.22 -9.18 3.87
C PRO A 25 -20.27 -10.31 3.41
N ASP A 26 -19.24 -9.97 2.64
CA ASP A 26 -18.28 -10.94 2.14
C ASP A 26 -17.11 -11.20 3.09
N THR A 27 -17.04 -10.46 4.22
CA THR A 27 -15.95 -10.57 5.19
C THR A 27 -16.47 -10.70 6.62
N GLN A 28 -15.70 -11.37 7.46
CA GLN A 28 -15.93 -11.47 8.90
C GLN A 28 -14.60 -11.54 9.64
N ILE A 29 -14.37 -10.67 10.61
CA ILE A 29 -13.28 -10.86 11.55
C ILE A 29 -13.73 -11.91 12.58
N VAL A 30 -13.01 -13.03 12.64
CA VAL A 30 -13.31 -14.14 13.53
C VAL A 30 -12.48 -14.11 14.82
N ALA A 31 -11.30 -13.45 14.79
CA ALA A 31 -10.45 -13.23 15.96
C ALA A 31 -9.59 -11.98 15.76
N GLY A 32 -9.23 -11.35 16.85
CA GLY A 32 -8.23 -10.29 16.90
C GLY A 32 -7.00 -10.73 17.67
N ILE A 33 -5.83 -10.19 17.31
CA ILE A 33 -4.59 -10.35 18.06
C ILE A 33 -4.12 -8.96 18.46
N ASP A 34 -3.85 -8.78 19.75
CA ASP A 34 -3.23 -7.57 20.27
C ASP A 34 -2.56 -7.86 21.61
N ILE A 35 -1.44 -7.18 21.89
CA ILE A 35 -0.74 -7.33 23.19
C ILE A 35 -1.56 -6.85 24.37
N SER A 36 -2.61 -6.08 24.11
CA SER A 36 -3.53 -5.57 25.11
C SER A 36 -4.96 -5.91 24.69
N ASP A 37 -5.53 -6.93 25.31
CA ASP A 37 -6.88 -7.44 25.09
C ASP A 37 -8.00 -6.58 25.72
N HIS A 38 -7.62 -5.62 26.59
CA HIS A 38 -8.57 -4.83 27.38
C HIS A 38 -8.81 -3.39 26.87
N ILE A 39 -8.10 -2.94 25.84
CA ILE A 39 -8.16 -1.51 25.41
C ILE A 39 -9.45 -1.19 24.65
N LYS A 40 -9.99 -2.16 23.91
CA LYS A 40 -11.17 -1.97 23.06
C LYS A 40 -12.17 -3.11 23.22
N THR A 41 -13.44 -2.78 23.11
CA THR A 41 -14.49 -3.80 22.96
C THR A 41 -14.60 -4.15 21.49
N ASN A 42 -14.19 -5.37 21.13
CA ASN A 42 -14.31 -5.89 19.78
C ASN A 42 -15.47 -6.90 19.70
N PRO A 43 -16.15 -7.04 18.54
CA PRO A 43 -17.24 -8.00 18.35
C PRO A 43 -16.76 -9.45 18.15
N TYR A 44 -15.48 -9.72 18.40
CA TYR A 44 -14.80 -11.00 18.25
C TYR A 44 -13.83 -11.22 19.43
N PRO A 45 -13.42 -12.47 19.73
CA PRO A 45 -12.42 -12.75 20.75
C PRO A 45 -11.06 -12.14 20.38
N VAL A 46 -10.34 -11.64 21.39
CA VAL A 46 -9.00 -11.07 21.25
C VAL A 46 -8.00 -11.91 22.02
N PHE A 47 -6.90 -12.28 21.37
CA PHE A 47 -5.81 -13.06 21.94
C PHE A 47 -4.56 -12.20 22.09
N SER A 48 -3.75 -12.47 23.10
CA SER A 48 -2.51 -11.71 23.38
C SER A 48 -1.36 -12.02 22.42
N SER A 49 -1.44 -13.13 21.68
CA SER A 49 -0.48 -13.50 20.64
C SER A 49 -1.12 -14.40 19.59
N ILE A 50 -0.50 -14.49 18.41
CA ILE A 50 -1.01 -15.32 17.31
C ILE A 50 -0.93 -16.82 17.67
N GLU A 51 0.06 -17.22 18.45
CA GLU A 51 0.24 -18.61 18.89
C GLU A 51 -0.85 -19.07 19.87
N ALA A 52 -1.45 -18.12 20.62
CA ALA A 52 -2.57 -18.39 21.52
C ALA A 52 -3.92 -18.50 20.80
N CYS A 53 -3.99 -18.08 19.53
CA CYS A 53 -5.22 -18.11 18.75
C CYS A 53 -5.47 -19.51 18.19
N ASP A 54 -6.57 -20.13 18.60
CA ASP A 54 -7.05 -21.43 18.14
C ASP A 54 -8.22 -21.33 17.14
N VAL A 55 -8.56 -20.12 16.71
CA VAL A 55 -9.67 -19.85 15.79
C VAL A 55 -9.24 -20.11 14.35
N GLU A 56 -10.02 -20.88 13.61
CA GLU A 56 -9.80 -21.09 12.18
C GLU A 56 -10.13 -19.84 11.35
N ALA A 57 -9.24 -19.49 10.43
CA ALA A 57 -9.41 -18.37 9.52
C ALA A 57 -8.95 -18.72 8.10
N ASP A 58 -9.39 -17.92 7.13
CA ASP A 58 -8.99 -18.03 5.73
C ASP A 58 -7.78 -17.15 5.40
N VAL A 59 -7.55 -16.09 6.20
CA VAL A 59 -6.46 -15.11 5.99
C VAL A 59 -6.18 -14.31 7.26
N VAL A 60 -4.93 -13.88 7.44
CA VAL A 60 -4.55 -12.88 8.45
C VAL A 60 -4.35 -11.53 7.78
N ILE A 61 -4.87 -10.45 8.36
CA ILE A 61 -4.47 -9.06 8.03
C ILE A 61 -3.61 -8.55 9.17
N ASP A 62 -2.40 -8.09 8.85
CA ASP A 62 -1.44 -7.62 9.83
C ASP A 62 -1.17 -6.12 9.72
N PHE A 63 -1.52 -5.39 10.78
CA PHE A 63 -1.14 -3.99 11.04
C PHE A 63 -0.52 -3.85 12.44
N SER A 64 0.40 -4.71 12.76
CA SER A 64 1.08 -4.74 14.06
C SER A 64 2.42 -3.98 14.04
N THR A 65 3.45 -4.57 14.60
CA THR A 65 4.81 -4.03 14.64
C THR A 65 5.81 -5.06 14.13
N ALA A 66 6.96 -4.61 13.60
CA ALA A 66 8.00 -5.49 13.08
C ALA A 66 8.48 -6.55 14.10
N SER A 67 8.41 -6.24 15.40
CA SER A 67 8.87 -7.15 16.47
C SER A 67 8.09 -8.46 16.58
N VAL A 68 6.88 -8.56 16.01
CA VAL A 68 6.05 -9.78 16.08
C VAL A 68 5.92 -10.49 14.73
N VAL A 69 6.45 -9.89 13.65
CA VAL A 69 6.29 -10.41 12.29
C VAL A 69 6.90 -11.80 12.11
N ASP A 70 8.05 -12.08 12.73
CA ASP A 70 8.70 -13.38 12.63
C ASP A 70 7.81 -14.53 13.12
N LYS A 71 7.16 -14.35 14.27
CA LYS A 71 6.23 -15.32 14.85
C LYS A 71 4.95 -15.46 14.01
N LEU A 72 4.46 -14.33 13.50
CA LEU A 72 3.31 -14.32 12.61
C LEU A 72 3.58 -15.14 11.35
N LEU A 73 4.71 -14.93 10.68
CA LEU A 73 5.08 -15.65 9.47
C LEU A 73 5.28 -17.15 9.73
N ASP A 74 5.91 -17.52 10.84
CA ASP A 74 6.03 -18.92 11.25
C ASP A 74 4.66 -19.57 11.45
N TRP A 75 3.78 -18.91 12.19
CA TRP A 75 2.42 -19.40 12.43
C TRP A 75 1.62 -19.55 11.13
N CYS A 76 1.69 -18.55 10.23
CA CYS A 76 1.02 -18.60 8.93
C CYS A 76 1.51 -19.77 8.08
N ALA A 77 2.82 -20.02 8.06
CA ALA A 77 3.41 -21.16 7.35
C ALA A 77 2.97 -22.51 7.94
N ASP A 78 2.96 -22.62 9.26
CA ASP A 78 2.60 -23.87 9.97
C ASP A 78 1.11 -24.19 9.84
N LYS A 79 0.25 -23.17 9.93
CA LYS A 79 -1.21 -23.32 9.82
C LYS A 79 -1.72 -23.29 8.38
N GLN A 80 -0.85 -22.99 7.40
CA GLN A 80 -1.21 -22.83 5.99
C GLN A 80 -2.27 -21.73 5.79
N VAL A 81 -2.18 -20.64 6.57
CA VAL A 81 -3.09 -19.50 6.50
C VAL A 81 -2.39 -18.34 5.78
N PRO A 82 -2.92 -17.85 4.66
CA PRO A 82 -2.41 -16.67 3.96
C PRO A 82 -2.33 -15.42 4.82
N VAL A 83 -1.42 -14.49 4.48
CA VAL A 83 -1.26 -13.25 5.23
C VAL A 83 -1.13 -12.02 4.32
N VAL A 84 -1.89 -10.96 4.64
CA VAL A 84 -1.72 -9.60 4.12
C VAL A 84 -0.84 -8.85 5.10
N LEU A 85 0.44 -8.69 4.77
CA LEU A 85 1.46 -8.09 5.64
C LEU A 85 1.57 -6.60 5.37
N CYS A 86 0.97 -5.78 6.24
CA CYS A 86 0.98 -4.32 6.14
C CYS A 86 1.90 -3.63 7.15
N THR A 87 2.55 -4.40 8.03
CA THR A 87 3.54 -3.88 8.97
C THR A 87 4.74 -3.32 8.20
N THR A 88 5.17 -2.11 8.58
CA THR A 88 6.29 -1.39 7.99
C THR A 88 7.55 -1.50 8.85
N GLY A 89 8.71 -1.14 8.26
CA GLY A 89 9.98 -1.12 9.00
C GLY A 89 10.58 -2.51 9.23
N LEU A 90 10.31 -3.46 8.33
CA LEU A 90 10.89 -4.80 8.37
C LEU A 90 12.41 -4.74 8.14
N SER A 91 13.16 -5.57 8.84
CA SER A 91 14.58 -5.78 8.59
C SER A 91 14.81 -6.60 7.31
N ALA A 92 16.06 -6.65 6.84
CA ALA A 92 16.43 -7.47 5.68
C ALA A 92 16.16 -8.97 5.95
N GLU A 93 16.44 -9.44 7.16
CA GLU A 93 16.18 -10.82 7.59
C GLU A 93 14.68 -11.14 7.60
N GLN A 94 13.84 -10.17 7.99
CA GLN A 94 12.39 -10.34 7.97
C GLN A 94 11.83 -10.37 6.54
N ILE A 95 12.41 -9.61 5.62
CA ILE A 95 12.06 -9.66 4.19
C ILE A 95 12.48 -11.00 3.56
N GLU A 96 13.64 -11.53 3.95
CA GLU A 96 14.07 -12.86 3.54
C GLU A 96 13.12 -13.94 4.08
N LYS A 97 12.76 -13.85 5.37
CA LYS A 97 11.80 -14.76 6.01
C LYS A 97 10.41 -14.70 5.35
N GLU A 98 9.93 -13.52 4.98
CA GLU A 98 8.71 -13.34 4.19
C GLU A 98 8.79 -14.13 2.87
N THR A 99 9.92 -14.01 2.16
CA THR A 99 10.16 -14.73 0.91
C THR A 99 10.17 -16.26 1.11
N GLU A 100 10.80 -16.76 2.18
CA GLU A 100 10.77 -18.19 2.52
C GLU A 100 9.36 -18.67 2.93
N THR A 101 8.62 -17.84 3.67
CA THR A 101 7.22 -18.12 4.04
C THR A 101 6.33 -18.20 2.81
N SER A 102 6.55 -17.32 1.83
CA SER A 102 5.76 -17.29 0.60
C SER A 102 5.89 -18.56 -0.26
N LYS A 103 6.94 -19.35 -0.08
CA LYS A 103 7.08 -20.67 -0.71
C LYS A 103 6.14 -21.72 -0.12
N LYS A 104 5.59 -21.47 1.06
CA LYS A 104 4.70 -22.40 1.79
C LYS A 104 3.26 -21.95 1.80
N VAL A 105 2.99 -20.65 1.82
CA VAL A 105 1.65 -20.05 1.90
C VAL A 105 1.62 -18.73 1.12
N ALA A 106 0.44 -18.29 0.69
CA ALA A 106 0.32 -17.00 0.01
C ALA A 106 0.61 -15.83 0.97
N VAL A 107 1.54 -14.98 0.60
CA VAL A 107 1.89 -13.74 1.34
C VAL A 107 1.69 -12.56 0.41
N LEU A 108 0.93 -11.56 0.84
CA LEU A 108 0.79 -10.31 0.10
C LEU A 108 1.41 -9.17 0.90
N ARG A 109 2.40 -8.51 0.30
CA ARG A 109 2.96 -7.25 0.80
C ARG A 109 3.04 -6.24 -0.33
N SER A 110 2.67 -5.00 -0.06
CA SER A 110 2.76 -3.90 -1.02
C SER A 110 3.24 -2.63 -0.33
N ALA A 111 4.01 -1.82 -1.05
CA ALA A 111 4.48 -0.52 -0.56
C ALA A 111 3.33 0.45 -0.27
N ASN A 112 2.20 0.27 -0.94
CA ASN A 112 0.99 1.06 -0.73
C ASN A 112 -0.24 0.15 -0.90
N MET A 113 -1.13 0.13 0.10
CA MET A 113 -2.33 -0.71 0.08
C MET A 113 -3.54 -0.04 -0.62
N SER A 114 -3.44 1.21 -1.08
CA SER A 114 -4.54 1.88 -1.79
C SER A 114 -4.80 1.25 -3.15
N LEU A 115 -6.03 0.81 -3.40
CA LEU A 115 -6.48 0.35 -4.72
C LEU A 115 -6.27 1.43 -5.79
N GLY A 116 -6.65 2.69 -5.47
CA GLY A 116 -6.53 3.81 -6.40
C GLY A 116 -5.09 4.09 -6.80
N ILE A 117 -4.15 4.09 -5.84
CA ILE A 117 -2.73 4.30 -6.14
C ILE A 117 -2.18 3.15 -7.00
N ASN A 118 -2.48 1.90 -6.65
CA ASN A 118 -1.98 0.77 -7.42
C ASN A 118 -2.59 0.70 -8.85
N MET A 119 -3.86 1.08 -8.99
CA MET A 119 -4.46 1.28 -10.32
C MET A 119 -3.70 2.36 -11.11
N LEU A 120 -3.39 3.50 -10.48
CA LEU A 120 -2.62 4.56 -11.15
C LEU A 120 -1.24 4.09 -11.56
N LEU A 121 -0.51 3.37 -10.71
CA LEU A 121 0.80 2.79 -11.06
C LEU A 121 0.73 1.97 -12.35
N LYS A 122 -0.35 1.20 -12.54
CA LYS A 122 -0.57 0.38 -13.74
C LYS A 122 -0.96 1.24 -14.95
N GLU A 123 -1.92 2.15 -14.80
CA GLU A 123 -2.43 2.94 -15.93
C GLU A 123 -1.45 4.03 -16.38
N LEU A 124 -0.65 4.59 -15.47
CA LEU A 124 0.35 5.59 -15.83
C LEU A 124 1.42 5.05 -16.78
N LYS A 125 1.78 3.76 -16.71
CA LYS A 125 2.64 3.11 -17.70
C LYS A 125 2.06 3.25 -19.11
N ARG A 126 0.78 2.92 -19.27
CA ARG A 126 0.08 3.01 -20.57
C ARG A 126 -0.04 4.44 -21.08
N VAL A 127 -0.33 5.38 -20.18
CA VAL A 127 -0.43 6.81 -20.52
C VAL A 127 0.94 7.35 -20.93
N ALA A 128 1.98 7.06 -20.16
CA ALA A 128 3.35 7.50 -20.45
C ALA A 128 3.89 6.95 -21.76
N ALA A 129 3.63 5.67 -22.07
CA ALA A 129 4.05 5.04 -23.34
C ALA A 129 3.47 5.76 -24.58
N VAL A 130 2.34 6.43 -24.45
CA VAL A 130 1.70 7.18 -25.55
C VAL A 130 2.12 8.65 -25.55
N LEU A 131 2.06 9.32 -24.39
CA LEU A 131 2.20 10.77 -24.32
C LEU A 131 3.65 11.24 -24.32
N ALA A 132 4.58 10.52 -23.67
CA ALA A 132 5.98 10.94 -23.63
C ALA A 132 6.63 10.95 -25.02
N PRO A 133 6.48 9.94 -25.89
CA PRO A 133 6.99 9.99 -27.27
C PRO A 133 6.28 11.06 -28.12
N ALA A 134 5.07 11.46 -27.76
CA ALA A 134 4.34 12.53 -28.42
C ALA A 134 4.78 13.94 -27.98
N GLY A 135 5.80 14.05 -27.10
CA GLY A 135 6.37 15.32 -26.68
C GLY A 135 5.68 15.97 -25.47
N PHE A 136 4.97 15.19 -24.66
CA PHE A 136 4.42 15.68 -23.40
C PHE A 136 5.46 15.65 -22.31
N ASP A 137 5.62 16.76 -21.61
CA ASP A 137 6.40 16.90 -20.39
C ASP A 137 5.68 16.23 -19.21
N ILE A 138 6.45 15.65 -18.30
CA ILE A 138 5.90 14.90 -17.16
C ILE A 138 6.25 15.60 -15.85
N GLU A 139 5.23 15.99 -15.08
CA GLU A 139 5.40 16.62 -13.77
C GLU A 139 4.50 15.92 -12.75
N ILE A 140 5.00 15.77 -11.52
CA ILE A 140 4.26 15.23 -10.39
C ILE A 140 4.24 16.27 -9.28
N VAL A 141 3.04 16.65 -8.82
CA VAL A 141 2.86 17.54 -7.69
C VAL A 141 2.17 16.77 -6.57
N GLU A 142 2.80 16.71 -5.39
CA GLU A 142 2.19 16.04 -4.24
C GLU A 142 1.94 17.02 -3.09
N LYS A 143 0.87 16.80 -2.35
CA LYS A 143 0.43 17.67 -1.27
C LYS A 143 0.12 16.81 -0.03
N HIS A 144 0.75 17.13 1.10
CA HIS A 144 0.51 16.46 2.38
C HIS A 144 0.47 17.44 3.54
N HIS A 145 0.06 16.93 4.71
CA HIS A 145 0.02 17.67 5.94
C HIS A 145 1.41 18.20 6.36
N ASN A 146 1.40 19.24 7.18
CA ASN A 146 2.62 19.92 7.65
C ASN A 146 3.51 19.09 8.60
N GLN A 147 3.05 17.91 9.03
CA GLN A 147 3.82 16.98 9.87
C GLN A 147 4.54 15.89 9.07
N LYS A 148 4.42 15.86 7.73
CA LYS A 148 5.10 14.86 6.90
C LYS A 148 6.55 15.24 6.71
N LEU A 149 7.47 14.34 7.09
CA LEU A 149 8.91 14.60 7.09
C LEU A 149 9.55 14.39 5.72
N ASP A 150 9.18 13.31 5.05
CA ASP A 150 9.71 12.99 3.72
C ASP A 150 9.11 13.89 2.64
N ALA A 151 9.94 14.37 1.74
CA ALA A 151 9.58 15.13 0.53
C ALA A 151 10.60 14.82 -0.59
N PRO A 152 10.14 14.36 -1.76
CA PRO A 152 8.77 13.96 -2.09
C PRO A 152 8.28 12.74 -1.30
N SER A 153 6.96 12.51 -1.31
CA SER A 153 6.36 11.34 -0.68
C SER A 153 6.79 10.05 -1.39
N GLY A 154 6.85 8.92 -0.65
CA GLY A 154 7.11 7.62 -1.25
C GLY A 154 6.12 7.25 -2.36
N THR A 155 4.87 7.70 -2.28
CA THR A 155 3.87 7.50 -3.34
C THR A 155 4.22 8.30 -4.60
N ALA A 156 4.67 9.55 -4.47
CA ALA A 156 5.10 10.35 -5.63
C ALA A 156 6.30 9.73 -6.34
N ILE A 157 7.26 9.22 -5.57
CA ILE A 157 8.41 8.49 -6.13
C ILE A 157 7.93 7.22 -6.85
N ALA A 158 7.05 6.42 -6.25
CA ALA A 158 6.53 5.21 -6.87
C ALA A 158 5.77 5.49 -8.19
N LEU A 159 5.02 6.60 -8.26
CA LEU A 159 4.38 7.04 -9.50
C LEU A 159 5.42 7.41 -10.57
N ALA A 160 6.47 8.15 -10.19
CA ALA A 160 7.57 8.50 -11.09
C ALA A 160 8.34 7.25 -11.56
N ASP A 161 8.65 6.32 -10.65
CA ASP A 161 9.32 5.07 -10.97
C ASP A 161 8.51 4.23 -11.95
N SER A 162 7.20 4.12 -11.74
CA SER A 162 6.31 3.38 -12.64
C SER A 162 6.30 3.95 -14.05
N ILE A 163 6.29 5.28 -14.18
CA ILE A 163 6.38 5.96 -15.48
C ILE A 163 7.75 5.74 -16.10
N ASN A 164 8.82 5.94 -15.34
CA ASN A 164 10.19 5.86 -15.84
C ASN A 164 10.58 4.44 -16.24
N GLU A 165 10.11 3.43 -15.53
CA GLU A 165 10.30 2.03 -15.89
C GLU A 165 9.72 1.72 -17.28
N GLU A 166 8.52 2.19 -17.60
CA GLU A 166 7.89 2.06 -18.91
C GLU A 166 8.68 2.79 -20.01
N LEU A 167 9.31 3.92 -19.64
CA LEU A 167 10.13 4.72 -20.55
C LEU A 167 11.61 4.29 -20.59
N GLY A 168 11.92 3.06 -20.14
CA GLY A 168 13.26 2.46 -20.20
C GLY A 168 14.25 3.02 -19.18
N ASN A 169 13.79 3.68 -18.12
CA ASN A 169 14.58 4.33 -17.07
C ASN A 169 15.52 5.43 -17.60
N GLU A 170 15.12 6.10 -18.68
CA GLU A 170 15.93 7.14 -19.33
C GLU A 170 15.67 8.54 -18.77
N TYR A 171 14.60 8.74 -17.96
CA TYR A 171 14.21 10.04 -17.43
C TYR A 171 14.89 10.34 -16.10
N LYS A 172 15.35 11.58 -15.95
CA LYS A 172 15.95 12.07 -14.71
C LYS A 172 14.88 12.72 -13.82
N TYR A 173 14.95 12.48 -12.52
CA TYR A 173 14.09 13.16 -11.54
C TYR A 173 14.66 14.53 -11.21
N VAL A 174 13.83 15.55 -11.32
CA VAL A 174 14.17 16.93 -10.96
C VAL A 174 13.28 17.36 -9.81
N TYR A 175 13.91 17.53 -8.65
CA TYR A 175 13.26 17.95 -7.42
C TYR A 175 13.34 19.46 -7.31
N ASP A 176 12.19 20.14 -7.30
CA ASP A 176 12.12 21.59 -7.15
C ASP A 176 13.03 22.39 -8.12
N ARG A 177 12.44 22.99 -9.12
CA ARG A 177 13.17 23.77 -10.13
C ARG A 177 13.58 25.19 -9.66
N SER A 178 13.30 25.57 -8.41
CA SER A 178 13.62 26.94 -7.92
C SER A 178 15.10 27.27 -7.95
N GLN A 179 15.96 26.25 -7.87
CA GLN A 179 17.42 26.39 -7.91
C GLN A 179 18.01 26.24 -9.34
N VAL A 180 17.17 25.92 -10.33
CA VAL A 180 17.62 25.64 -11.71
C VAL A 180 17.21 26.80 -12.61
N ARG A 181 18.19 27.45 -13.27
CA ARG A 181 17.94 28.54 -14.24
C ARG A 181 18.22 28.07 -15.66
N GLU A 182 17.63 26.94 -16.02
CA GLU A 182 17.77 26.30 -17.33
C GLU A 182 16.40 25.93 -17.88
N LYS A 183 16.32 25.79 -19.21
CA LYS A 183 15.12 25.19 -19.82
C LYS A 183 14.99 23.75 -19.39
N ARG A 184 13.75 23.29 -19.25
CA ARG A 184 13.44 21.90 -19.01
C ARG A 184 14.02 21.02 -20.12
N SER A 185 14.58 19.89 -19.75
CA SER A 185 14.99 18.84 -20.71
C SER A 185 13.81 17.94 -21.06
N ASP A 186 13.82 17.36 -22.26
CA ASP A 186 12.75 16.48 -22.73
C ASP A 186 12.66 15.17 -21.93
N LYS A 187 13.77 14.74 -21.28
CA LYS A 187 13.84 13.51 -20.48
C LYS A 187 13.93 13.82 -19.00
N GLU A 188 12.96 14.56 -18.50
CA GLU A 188 12.81 14.86 -17.08
C GLU A 188 11.43 14.46 -16.57
N ILE A 189 11.36 13.98 -15.32
CA ILE A 189 10.16 13.91 -14.51
C ILE A 189 10.36 14.88 -13.36
N GLY A 190 9.57 15.97 -13.34
CA GLY A 190 9.60 16.92 -12.25
C GLY A 190 8.81 16.41 -11.06
N LEU A 191 9.32 16.65 -9.84
CA LEU A 191 8.64 16.29 -8.59
C LEU A 191 8.62 17.50 -7.67
N SER A 192 7.41 17.96 -7.33
CA SER A 192 7.19 19.10 -6.44
C SER A 192 6.36 18.70 -5.24
N ALA A 193 6.75 19.13 -4.04
CA ALA A 193 6.12 18.78 -2.79
C ALA A 193 5.52 19.99 -2.09
N VAL A 194 4.23 19.92 -1.74
CA VAL A 194 3.54 20.92 -0.92
C VAL A 194 3.28 20.34 0.47
N ARG A 195 3.52 21.13 1.51
CA ARG A 195 3.25 20.80 2.91
C ARG A 195 2.33 21.85 3.52
N GLY A 196 1.14 21.42 3.99
CA GLY A 196 0.19 22.38 4.55
C GLY A 196 -0.95 21.73 5.30
N GLY A 197 -1.39 22.37 6.38
CA GLY A 197 -2.58 21.97 7.15
C GLY A 197 -2.62 20.48 7.51
N SER A 198 -3.77 19.88 7.29
CA SER A 198 -4.08 18.48 7.56
C SER A 198 -4.32 17.63 6.29
N ILE A 199 -3.80 18.06 5.14
CA ILE A 199 -3.95 17.33 3.86
C ILE A 199 -3.46 15.89 4.05
N VAL A 200 -4.34 14.93 3.82
CA VAL A 200 -4.02 13.50 4.04
C VAL A 200 -3.05 13.00 2.97
N GLY A 201 -3.27 13.37 1.72
CA GLY A 201 -2.41 13.07 0.60
C GLY A 201 -3.12 13.33 -0.74
N GLU A 202 -2.48 14.12 -1.60
CA GLU A 202 -2.94 14.36 -2.97
C GLU A 202 -1.74 14.24 -3.90
N HIS A 203 -1.95 13.65 -5.07
CA HIS A 203 -0.93 13.44 -6.08
C HIS A 203 -1.53 13.77 -7.44
N ASP A 204 -0.99 14.78 -8.10
CA ASP A 204 -1.30 15.16 -9.47
C ASP A 204 -0.17 14.68 -10.38
N VAL A 205 -0.47 13.84 -11.34
CA VAL A 205 0.44 13.49 -12.44
C VAL A 205 0.00 14.25 -13.68
N ILE A 206 0.85 15.13 -14.14
CA ILE A 206 0.58 16.11 -15.19
C ILE A 206 1.38 15.72 -16.43
N PHE A 207 0.71 15.54 -17.54
CA PHE A 207 1.29 15.40 -18.87
C PHE A 207 0.98 16.68 -19.65
N ALA A 208 1.99 17.51 -19.88
CA ALA A 208 1.86 18.82 -20.51
C ALA A 208 2.40 18.80 -21.94
N GLY A 209 1.50 18.83 -22.91
CA GLY A 209 1.83 18.91 -24.34
C GLY A 209 1.74 20.34 -24.86
N THR A 210 1.93 20.53 -26.17
CA THR A 210 1.69 21.80 -26.84
C THR A 210 0.17 22.01 -26.94
N ASP A 211 -0.30 23.13 -26.38
CA ASP A 211 -1.70 23.57 -26.38
C ASP A 211 -2.69 22.66 -25.62
N GLU A 212 -2.23 21.62 -24.94
CA GLU A 212 -3.07 20.76 -24.10
C GLU A 212 -2.33 20.22 -22.86
N VAL A 213 -3.08 19.94 -21.81
CA VAL A 213 -2.57 19.33 -20.58
C VAL A 213 -3.53 18.24 -20.11
N ILE A 214 -3.00 17.08 -19.76
CA ILE A 214 -3.75 16.02 -19.11
C ILE A 214 -3.24 15.90 -17.67
N THR A 215 -4.15 15.96 -16.71
CA THR A 215 -3.83 15.76 -15.28
C THR A 215 -4.63 14.58 -14.72
N ILE A 216 -3.93 13.66 -14.08
CA ILE A 216 -4.52 12.53 -13.37
C ILE A 216 -4.28 12.74 -11.88
N THR A 217 -5.37 12.93 -11.13
CA THR A 217 -5.31 13.29 -9.71
C THR A 217 -5.85 12.15 -8.84
N HIS A 218 -5.11 11.84 -7.78
CA HIS A 218 -5.56 11.00 -6.67
C HIS A 218 -5.59 11.81 -5.39
N THR A 219 -6.74 11.89 -4.74
CA THR A 219 -6.92 12.56 -3.44
C THR A 219 -7.37 11.56 -2.38
N ALA A 220 -6.57 11.42 -1.33
CA ALA A 220 -6.91 10.65 -0.14
C ALA A 220 -7.58 11.54 0.90
N TYR A 221 -8.81 11.27 1.26
CA TYR A 221 -9.55 11.98 2.32
C TYR A 221 -9.30 11.38 3.71
N SER A 222 -8.85 10.14 3.79
CA SER A 222 -8.49 9.48 5.05
C SER A 222 -7.54 8.30 4.81
N LYS A 223 -6.88 7.84 5.88
CA LYS A 223 -6.05 6.62 5.83
C LYS A 223 -6.88 5.33 5.70
N ALA A 224 -8.21 5.39 5.77
CA ALA A 224 -9.10 4.24 5.58
C ALA A 224 -8.98 3.61 4.18
N ILE A 225 -8.43 4.32 3.18
CA ILE A 225 -8.12 3.76 1.86
C ILE A 225 -7.18 2.56 1.95
N PHE A 226 -6.21 2.58 2.87
CA PHE A 226 -5.28 1.47 3.08
C PHE A 226 -5.96 0.29 3.77
N ALA A 227 -6.86 0.56 4.73
CA ALA A 227 -7.68 -0.46 5.38
C ALA A 227 -8.59 -1.16 4.36
N LYS A 228 -9.27 -0.39 3.50
CA LYS A 228 -10.10 -0.97 2.44
C LYS A 228 -9.29 -1.83 1.49
N GLY A 229 -8.12 -1.36 1.06
CA GLY A 229 -7.23 -2.14 0.19
C GLY A 229 -6.75 -3.43 0.84
N SER A 230 -6.45 -3.43 2.14
CA SER A 230 -6.05 -4.67 2.85
C SER A 230 -7.19 -5.67 2.97
N VAL A 231 -8.45 -5.22 3.08
CA VAL A 231 -9.62 -6.10 3.05
C VAL A 231 -9.81 -6.71 1.65
N GLU A 232 -9.67 -5.93 0.59
CA GLU A 232 -9.71 -6.45 -0.78
C GLU A 232 -8.54 -7.43 -1.06
N ALA A 233 -7.34 -7.13 -0.54
CA ALA A 233 -6.20 -8.05 -0.60
C ALA A 233 -6.50 -9.38 0.14
N ALA A 234 -7.16 -9.33 1.28
CA ALA A 234 -7.57 -10.53 2.01
C ALA A 234 -8.60 -11.37 1.22
N LYS A 235 -9.57 -10.73 0.58
CA LYS A 235 -10.51 -11.41 -0.32
C LYS A 235 -9.78 -12.08 -1.49
N PHE A 236 -8.80 -11.39 -2.07
CA PHE A 236 -7.99 -11.93 -3.15
C PHE A 236 -7.15 -13.12 -2.70
N LEU A 237 -6.49 -13.05 -1.53
CA LEU A 237 -5.60 -14.12 -1.05
C LEU A 237 -6.32 -15.42 -0.70
N LYS A 238 -7.60 -15.35 -0.36
CA LYS A 238 -8.37 -16.57 -0.09
C LYS A 238 -8.37 -17.49 -1.31
N GLY A 239 -7.75 -18.65 -1.17
CA GLY A 239 -7.66 -19.65 -2.21
C GLY A 239 -6.51 -19.47 -3.20
N GLN A 240 -5.62 -18.48 -3.00
CA GLN A 240 -4.39 -18.39 -3.77
C GLN A 240 -3.40 -19.47 -3.34
N SER A 241 -2.61 -19.95 -4.29
CA SER A 241 -1.47 -20.84 -4.02
C SER A 241 -0.37 -20.11 -3.27
N ALA A 242 0.56 -20.88 -2.67
CA ALA A 242 1.78 -20.32 -2.11
C ALA A 242 2.49 -19.43 -3.15
N GLY A 243 2.94 -18.27 -2.71
CA GLY A 243 3.56 -17.25 -3.56
C GLY A 243 3.63 -15.90 -2.88
N LEU A 244 4.51 -15.04 -3.39
CA LEU A 244 4.58 -13.64 -2.99
C LEU A 244 3.72 -12.81 -3.94
N TYR A 245 2.81 -12.04 -3.39
CA TYR A 245 1.85 -11.19 -4.10
C TYR A 245 2.00 -9.74 -3.66
N ASP A 246 1.51 -8.85 -4.48
CA ASP A 246 1.36 -7.43 -4.18
C ASP A 246 -0.02 -6.91 -4.60
N MET A 247 -0.27 -5.63 -4.42
CA MET A 247 -1.55 -5.03 -4.80
C MET A 247 -1.79 -5.01 -6.31
N SER A 248 -0.76 -5.15 -7.16
CA SER A 248 -0.94 -5.26 -8.62
C SER A 248 -1.65 -6.57 -8.99
N SER A 249 -1.44 -7.62 -8.19
CA SER A 249 -2.13 -8.91 -8.33
C SER A 249 -3.62 -8.83 -7.96
N VAL A 250 -4.01 -7.91 -7.10
CA VAL A 250 -5.41 -7.70 -6.66
C VAL A 250 -6.22 -6.94 -7.72
N ILE A 251 -5.55 -6.10 -8.50
CA ILE A 251 -6.17 -5.22 -9.50
C ILE A 251 -6.15 -5.94 -10.87
N LYS A 252 -7.32 -6.32 -11.33
CA LYS A 252 -7.52 -6.99 -12.63
C LYS A 252 -7.34 -6.06 -13.81
#